data_2261d61dc38eac15635644309e99c67c
#
_entry.id   2261d61dc38eac15635644309e99c67c
#
_cell.length_a   1.000
_cell.length_b   1.000
_cell.length_c   1.000
_cell.angle_alpha   90.00
_cell.angle_beta   90.00
_cell.angle_gamma   90.00
#
_symmetry.space_group_name_H-M   'P 1'
#
loop_
_entity.id
_entity.type
_entity.pdbx_description
1 polymer ?
#
loop_
_entity_poly.entity_id
_entity_poly.type
_entity_poly.pdbx_seq_one_letter_code
_entity_poly.pdbx_strand_id
1 'polypeptide(L)'
;VQTCALPISGRRAPIPVEGKTETIDVDTVILAIGQRVNAEGIEGAELTRKGGLVYDKDTFMTAIPGVFAGGDCGNDKISIAVEAIGDAKKSYLIVDAYLRGEEIKYEPNYYVTKKDVTAATFEDRERMCRPTMEQLNAEERKDNFTEVVFGYDEEQAVEEAHRCLECGCKDYFECKLIAYANMYGVNPDRFAGDINEVEFHDEHPFILRDPNKCILCGLCVRACDEVMGVGALGLVKRGFDTVVMPALEQPLTETGCISCGQCVSVCPTGALQENLSLEKSVPLDTDVTDTTCSYCSVGCSMHLETYGDMLVKAMPDREGAVNKGLLCGRGKFGFDCAVMEDKILDPMARKDGQLTEVDYHEAFVLTTKKAEALAAKYGKDAVAVAISDRYTNEEAFVIKSFADAIGARTLCFNNRENGLRNVLGVDASPNTIDELLSAEVILCAGFVAKENQVIRLKLKQAAKNGAKVVLVNPEGYEQDHMSFVYKTVTTDNSLGFFKAVAKALVEMGKGADKEGFDAFKASVDGATVCEEAKAVAELYANA
;
A
#
# COMPACT_ATOMS: atom_id res chain seq x y z
N VAL A 1 39.99 -32.59 -31.87
CA VAL A 1 40.09 -31.73 -30.68
C VAL A 1 39.66 -32.52 -29.44
N GLN A 2 40.62 -32.86 -28.56
CA GLN A 2 40.24 -33.41 -27.25
C GLN A 2 40.23 -32.29 -26.22
N THR A 3 39.15 -32.17 -25.54
CA THR A 3 39.05 -31.26 -24.41
C THR A 3 39.75 -31.85 -23.23
N CYS A 4 40.78 -31.21 -22.65
CA CYS A 4 41.13 -31.57 -21.27
C CYS A 4 42.33 -30.87 -20.66
N ALA A 5 42.47 -29.57 -20.78
CA ALA A 5 43.23 -28.83 -19.76
C ALA A 5 42.32 -27.75 -19.16
N LEU A 6 42.26 -27.67 -17.83
CA LEU A 6 41.75 -26.50 -17.13
C LEU A 6 42.90 -25.47 -17.13
N PRO A 7 42.86 -24.42 -17.92
CA PRO A 7 43.81 -23.32 -17.75
C PRO A 7 43.59 -22.67 -16.40
N ILE A 8 44.56 -21.90 -15.95
CA ILE A 8 44.53 -21.13 -14.67
C ILE A 8 43.21 -20.31 -14.54
N SER A 9 42.54 -20.00 -15.66
CA SER A 9 41.23 -19.31 -15.70
C SER A 9 40.02 -20.19 -15.35
N GLY A 10 40.18 -21.50 -15.10
CA GLY A 10 39.08 -22.42 -14.82
C GLY A 10 38.22 -22.81 -16.05
N ARG A 11 38.42 -22.24 -17.21
CA ARG A 11 37.63 -22.52 -18.43
C ARG A 11 38.30 -23.62 -19.25
N ARG A 12 37.58 -24.65 -19.67
CA ARG A 12 38.10 -25.70 -20.52
C ARG A 12 38.52 -25.09 -21.87
N ALA A 13 39.78 -25.29 -22.28
CA ALA A 13 40.29 -24.86 -23.56
C ALA A 13 40.52 -26.08 -24.50
N PRO A 14 40.23 -25.97 -25.80
CA PRO A 14 40.55 -27.01 -26.76
C PRO A 14 42.07 -27.12 -26.93
N ILE A 15 42.60 -28.34 -26.90
CA ILE A 15 44.02 -28.61 -27.17
C ILE A 15 44.08 -29.26 -28.55
N PRO A 16 44.88 -28.72 -29.48
CA PRO A 16 45.11 -29.37 -30.76
C PRO A 16 45.78 -30.75 -30.58
N VAL A 17 45.30 -31.75 -31.28
CA VAL A 17 45.95 -33.07 -31.33
C VAL A 17 46.84 -33.11 -32.55
N GLU A 18 48.15 -33.14 -32.32
CA GLU A 18 49.13 -33.17 -33.42
C GLU A 18 48.88 -34.34 -34.39
N GLY A 19 48.91 -34.04 -35.69
CA GLY A 19 48.74 -35.02 -36.76
C GLY A 19 47.30 -35.50 -36.98
N LYS A 20 46.30 -34.99 -36.25
CA LYS A 20 44.89 -35.29 -36.50
C LYS A 20 44.16 -34.06 -37.02
N THR A 21 43.93 -34.10 -38.34
CA THR A 21 43.10 -33.09 -39.03
C THR A 21 41.92 -33.80 -39.67
N GLU A 22 40.80 -33.11 -39.68
CA GLU A 22 39.56 -33.52 -40.34
C GLU A 22 39.23 -32.48 -41.41
N THR A 23 38.90 -32.95 -42.62
CA THR A 23 38.44 -32.08 -43.70
C THR A 23 36.91 -32.15 -43.74
N ILE A 24 36.26 -31.00 -43.64
CA ILE A 24 34.81 -30.88 -43.73
C ILE A 24 34.50 -30.11 -45.01
N ASP A 25 33.72 -30.71 -45.90
CA ASP A 25 33.25 -30.06 -47.11
C ASP A 25 32.09 -29.12 -46.76
N VAL A 26 32.28 -27.84 -47.03
CA VAL A 26 31.29 -26.79 -46.73
C VAL A 26 31.29 -25.72 -47.81
N ASP A 27 30.14 -25.12 -48.07
CA ASP A 27 30.00 -24.02 -49.03
C ASP A 27 30.46 -22.68 -48.46
N THR A 28 30.31 -22.51 -47.15
CA THR A 28 30.62 -21.24 -46.45
C THR A 28 31.22 -21.51 -45.08
N VAL A 29 32.28 -20.78 -44.75
CA VAL A 29 32.88 -20.77 -43.40
C VAL A 29 32.60 -19.44 -42.72
N ILE A 30 31.95 -19.49 -41.59
CA ILE A 30 31.69 -18.31 -40.75
C ILE A 30 32.65 -18.33 -39.55
N LEU A 31 33.52 -17.33 -39.46
CA LEU A 31 34.46 -17.19 -38.36
C LEU A 31 33.78 -16.44 -37.18
N ALA A 32 33.46 -17.17 -36.13
CA ALA A 32 32.88 -16.62 -34.90
C ALA A 32 33.86 -16.82 -33.72
N ILE A 33 35.13 -16.45 -33.92
CA ILE A 33 36.23 -16.71 -32.95
C ILE A 33 36.57 -15.53 -32.05
N GLY A 34 35.71 -14.53 -31.98
CA GLY A 34 35.84 -13.32 -31.17
C GLY A 34 36.17 -12.07 -31.99
N GLN A 35 36.16 -10.96 -31.34
CA GLN A 35 36.45 -9.64 -31.91
C GLN A 35 37.65 -9.01 -31.20
N ARG A 36 38.29 -8.06 -31.85
CA ARG A 36 39.34 -7.21 -31.27
C ARG A 36 38.91 -5.76 -31.35
N VAL A 37 39.28 -4.99 -30.35
CA VAL A 37 39.13 -3.55 -30.38
C VAL A 37 40.07 -2.97 -31.45
N ASN A 38 39.54 -2.11 -32.30
CA ASN A 38 40.33 -1.28 -33.20
C ASN A 38 40.43 0.12 -32.59
N ALA A 39 41.60 0.46 -32.05
CA ALA A 39 41.90 1.75 -31.47
C ALA A 39 42.58 2.73 -32.45
N GLU A 40 42.54 2.43 -33.76
CA GLU A 40 43.07 3.29 -34.81
C GLU A 40 42.36 4.65 -34.81
N GLY A 41 43.14 5.74 -34.81
CA GLY A 41 42.59 7.09 -34.72
C GLY A 41 42.46 7.66 -33.29
N ILE A 42 42.79 6.88 -32.25
CA ILE A 42 42.86 7.38 -30.86
C ILE A 42 44.34 7.42 -30.44
N GLU A 43 45.07 8.36 -31.05
CA GLU A 43 46.51 8.49 -30.80
C GLU A 43 46.76 8.93 -29.33
N GLY A 44 47.71 8.24 -28.66
CA GLY A 44 48.05 8.52 -27.27
C GLY A 44 47.24 7.77 -26.22
N ALA A 45 46.25 6.97 -26.63
CA ALA A 45 45.55 6.10 -25.71
C ALA A 45 46.43 4.93 -25.24
N GLU A 46 46.43 4.63 -23.96
CA GLU A 46 47.03 3.44 -23.42
C GLU A 46 46.16 2.21 -23.73
N LEU A 47 46.83 1.16 -24.28
CA LEU A 47 46.15 -0.06 -24.63
C LEU A 47 46.54 -1.20 -23.71
N THR A 48 45.59 -2.05 -23.42
CA THR A 48 45.82 -3.30 -22.69
C THR A 48 46.60 -4.31 -23.58
N ARG A 49 47.07 -5.40 -22.97
CA ARG A 49 47.76 -6.47 -23.69
C ARG A 49 46.93 -7.07 -24.84
N LYS A 50 45.60 -7.01 -24.78
CA LYS A 50 44.67 -7.55 -25.79
C LYS A 50 44.18 -6.48 -26.77
N GLY A 51 44.62 -5.24 -26.60
CA GLY A 51 44.27 -4.12 -27.48
C GLY A 51 43.06 -3.31 -27.06
N GLY A 52 42.49 -3.56 -25.88
CA GLY A 52 41.43 -2.72 -25.31
C GLY A 52 41.95 -1.40 -24.75
N LEU A 53 41.14 -0.38 -24.72
CA LEU A 53 41.48 0.92 -24.13
C LEU A 53 41.58 0.81 -22.60
N VAL A 54 42.67 1.32 -22.03
CA VAL A 54 42.80 1.44 -20.57
C VAL A 54 42.05 2.67 -20.10
N TYR A 55 41.15 2.50 -19.14
CA TYR A 55 40.39 3.58 -18.51
C TYR A 55 40.26 3.35 -17.00
N ASP A 56 40.07 4.43 -16.27
CA ASP A 56 39.75 4.39 -14.86
C ASP A 56 38.31 3.94 -14.64
N LYS A 57 38.07 2.95 -13.75
CA LYS A 57 36.77 2.32 -13.55
C LYS A 57 35.74 3.23 -12.86
N ASP A 58 36.20 4.23 -12.13
CA ASP A 58 35.34 5.14 -11.37
C ASP A 58 34.94 6.35 -12.21
N THR A 59 35.84 6.77 -13.13
CA THR A 59 35.62 7.93 -14.00
C THR A 59 35.35 7.58 -15.47
N PHE A 60 35.52 6.33 -15.87
CA PHE A 60 35.43 5.89 -17.26
C PHE A 60 36.36 6.64 -18.23
N MET A 61 37.26 7.48 -17.73
CA MET A 61 38.16 8.30 -18.53
C MET A 61 39.45 7.55 -18.83
N THR A 62 39.95 7.68 -20.03
CA THR A 62 41.25 7.21 -20.43
C THR A 62 42.36 8.15 -19.96
N ALA A 63 43.63 7.86 -20.26
CA ALA A 63 44.74 8.78 -20.00
C ALA A 63 44.60 10.10 -20.81
N ILE A 64 43.77 10.16 -21.82
CA ILE A 64 43.49 11.35 -22.61
C ILE A 64 42.28 12.08 -22.01
N PRO A 65 42.43 13.34 -21.55
CA PRO A 65 41.32 14.11 -21.00
C PRO A 65 40.16 14.27 -22.00
N GLY A 66 38.94 13.96 -21.55
CA GLY A 66 37.73 14.04 -22.37
C GLY A 66 37.50 12.83 -23.30
N VAL A 67 38.33 11.80 -23.23
CA VAL A 67 38.15 10.53 -23.93
C VAL A 67 37.74 9.46 -22.91
N PHE A 68 36.54 8.92 -23.07
CA PHE A 68 35.94 7.93 -22.18
C PHE A 68 35.82 6.59 -22.90
N ALA A 69 35.92 5.49 -22.17
CA ALA A 69 35.76 4.14 -22.67
C ALA A 69 34.94 3.28 -21.70
N GLY A 70 34.21 2.31 -22.21
CA GLY A 70 33.41 1.36 -21.43
C GLY A 70 32.95 0.17 -22.29
N GLY A 71 32.32 -0.80 -21.67
CA GLY A 71 31.88 -2.02 -22.34
C GLY A 71 33.04 -2.82 -22.95
N ASP A 72 32.81 -3.47 -24.10
CA ASP A 72 33.76 -4.40 -24.73
C ASP A 72 35.04 -3.75 -25.22
N CYS A 73 35.05 -2.42 -25.42
CA CYS A 73 36.25 -1.73 -25.89
C CYS A 73 37.28 -1.45 -24.77
N GLY A 74 36.91 -1.67 -23.53
CA GLY A 74 37.73 -1.26 -22.41
C GLY A 74 38.26 -2.39 -21.51
N ASN A 75 39.43 -2.18 -20.94
CA ASN A 75 40.02 -2.99 -19.89
C ASN A 75 40.05 -4.53 -20.15
N ASP A 76 40.14 -4.97 -21.40
CA ASP A 76 40.13 -6.39 -21.79
C ASP A 76 38.90 -7.21 -21.36
N LYS A 77 37.83 -6.55 -21.00
CA LYS A 77 36.62 -7.19 -20.52
C LYS A 77 35.60 -7.29 -21.64
N ILE A 78 35.84 -8.21 -22.57
CA ILE A 78 34.78 -8.63 -23.52
C ILE A 78 33.75 -9.42 -22.72
N SER A 79 32.53 -8.96 -22.71
CA SER A 79 31.45 -9.48 -21.86
C SER A 79 30.15 -9.65 -22.65
N ILE A 80 29.04 -9.54 -21.99
CA ILE A 80 27.69 -9.63 -22.56
C ILE A 80 27.06 -8.24 -22.73
N ALA A 81 26.13 -8.12 -23.66
CA ALA A 81 25.51 -6.84 -24.00
C ALA A 81 24.96 -6.07 -22.78
N VAL A 82 24.41 -6.78 -21.80
CA VAL A 82 23.85 -6.16 -20.57
C VAL A 82 24.93 -5.47 -19.72
N GLU A 83 26.17 -5.97 -19.69
CA GLU A 83 27.28 -5.31 -18.99
C GLU A 83 27.73 -4.04 -19.74
N ALA A 84 27.80 -4.10 -21.08
CA ALA A 84 28.12 -2.93 -21.89
C ALA A 84 27.05 -1.83 -21.74
N ILE A 85 25.76 -2.19 -21.70
CA ILE A 85 24.66 -1.26 -21.42
C ILE A 85 24.78 -0.70 -20.00
N GLY A 86 25.14 -1.53 -19.03
CA GLY A 86 25.41 -1.12 -17.66
C GLY A 86 26.51 -0.08 -17.56
N ASP A 87 27.65 -0.30 -18.25
CA ASP A 87 28.75 0.66 -18.32
C ASP A 87 28.33 1.97 -18.99
N ALA A 88 27.54 1.90 -20.07
CA ALA A 88 27.02 3.09 -20.73
C ALA A 88 26.09 3.91 -19.79
N LYS A 89 25.22 3.24 -19.03
CA LYS A 89 24.36 3.89 -18.03
C LYS A 89 25.11 4.55 -16.88
N LYS A 90 26.32 4.09 -16.57
CA LYS A 90 27.19 4.68 -15.55
C LYS A 90 27.99 5.83 -16.12
N SER A 91 28.61 5.62 -17.28
CA SER A 91 29.50 6.59 -17.90
C SER A 91 28.79 7.87 -18.34
N TYR A 92 27.50 7.82 -18.75
CA TYR A 92 26.82 9.03 -19.22
C TYR A 92 26.73 10.12 -18.15
N LEU A 93 26.50 9.75 -16.87
CA LEU A 93 26.48 10.70 -15.74
C LEU A 93 27.84 11.36 -15.56
N ILE A 94 28.91 10.58 -15.71
CA ILE A 94 30.29 11.06 -15.57
C ILE A 94 30.64 12.01 -16.73
N VAL A 95 30.27 11.63 -17.96
CA VAL A 95 30.51 12.47 -19.16
C VAL A 95 29.73 13.78 -19.06
N ASP A 96 28.49 13.72 -18.63
CA ASP A 96 27.65 14.92 -18.46
C ASP A 96 28.23 15.87 -17.40
N ALA A 97 28.69 15.33 -16.27
CA ALA A 97 29.36 16.11 -15.22
C ALA A 97 30.68 16.73 -15.72
N TYR A 98 31.48 15.95 -16.43
CA TYR A 98 32.71 16.46 -17.05
C TYR A 98 32.45 17.64 -17.99
N LEU A 99 31.41 17.53 -18.84
CA LEU A 99 31.02 18.60 -19.77
C LEU A 99 30.53 19.86 -19.03
N ARG A 100 30.03 19.72 -17.83
CA ARG A 100 29.64 20.85 -16.95
C ARG A 100 30.83 21.40 -16.14
N GLY A 101 32.00 20.77 -16.20
CA GLY A 101 33.16 21.16 -15.39
C GLY A 101 33.11 20.65 -13.95
N GLU A 102 32.29 19.64 -13.69
CA GLU A 102 32.16 18.98 -12.39
C GLU A 102 32.99 17.67 -12.42
N GLU A 103 33.54 17.27 -11.28
CA GLU A 103 34.23 15.98 -11.13
C GLU A 103 33.29 15.02 -10.38
N ILE A 104 32.79 14.00 -11.09
CA ILE A 104 31.99 12.94 -10.49
C ILE A 104 32.68 11.60 -10.74
N LYS A 105 32.77 10.79 -9.69
CA LYS A 105 33.15 9.38 -9.75
C LYS A 105 31.91 8.53 -9.67
N TYR A 106 31.88 7.42 -10.37
CA TYR A 106 30.84 6.44 -10.22
C TYR A 106 31.03 5.70 -8.89
N GLU A 107 30.11 5.94 -7.96
CA GLU A 107 29.97 5.16 -6.74
C GLU A 107 28.80 4.19 -6.89
N PRO A 108 29.06 2.86 -6.84
CA PRO A 108 27.98 1.90 -6.96
C PRO A 108 27.05 2.01 -5.74
N ASN A 109 25.74 1.91 -6.00
CA ASN A 109 24.78 1.82 -4.93
C ASN A 109 25.11 0.64 -4.00
N TYR A 110 24.99 0.86 -2.71
CA TYR A 110 25.09 -0.20 -1.72
C TYR A 110 23.85 -1.07 -1.76
N TYR A 111 24.04 -2.37 -1.83
CA TYR A 111 22.99 -3.38 -1.74
C TYR A 111 23.22 -4.23 -0.50
N VAL A 112 22.15 -4.41 0.29
CA VAL A 112 22.20 -5.32 1.43
C VAL A 112 22.23 -6.76 0.93
N THR A 113 23.30 -7.46 1.22
CA THR A 113 23.42 -8.90 0.91
C THR A 113 23.91 -9.65 2.14
N LYS A 114 23.42 -10.87 2.34
CA LYS A 114 24.00 -11.76 3.36
C LYS A 114 25.42 -12.12 2.93
N LYS A 115 26.40 -11.71 3.74
CA LYS A 115 27.82 -12.05 3.56
C LYS A 115 28.09 -13.36 4.31
N ASP A 116 29.14 -14.07 3.91
CA ASP A 116 29.61 -15.30 4.58
C ASP A 116 28.59 -16.45 4.63
N VAL A 117 27.76 -16.54 3.61
CA VAL A 117 26.77 -17.61 3.44
C VAL A 117 27.49 -18.91 3.10
N THR A 118 27.27 -19.94 3.90
CA THR A 118 27.83 -21.29 3.73
C THR A 118 26.73 -22.34 3.58
N ALA A 119 27.09 -23.57 3.25
CA ALA A 119 26.13 -24.67 3.21
C ALA A 119 25.42 -24.89 4.57
N ALA A 120 26.12 -24.63 5.67
CA ALA A 120 25.55 -24.73 7.03
C ALA A 120 24.42 -23.70 7.28
N THR A 121 24.48 -22.55 6.63
CA THR A 121 23.44 -21.51 6.74
C THR A 121 22.05 -22.00 6.24
N PHE A 122 22.04 -23.07 5.46
CA PHE A 122 20.82 -23.62 4.83
C PHE A 122 20.62 -25.10 5.15
N GLU A 123 21.13 -25.59 6.29
CA GLU A 123 20.96 -26.99 6.72
C GLU A 123 19.50 -27.38 6.96
N ASP A 124 18.65 -26.40 7.30
CA ASP A 124 17.21 -26.53 7.49
C ASP A 124 16.41 -26.56 6.17
N ARG A 125 17.04 -26.27 5.03
CA ARG A 125 16.38 -26.25 3.72
C ARG A 125 16.65 -27.52 2.93
N GLU A 126 15.63 -28.06 2.32
CA GLU A 126 15.75 -29.18 1.40
C GLU A 126 16.55 -28.77 0.15
N ARG A 127 17.45 -29.66 -0.28
CA ARG A 127 18.19 -29.45 -1.53
C ARG A 127 17.32 -29.77 -2.74
N MET A 128 16.98 -28.77 -3.49
CA MET A 128 16.21 -28.90 -4.73
C MET A 128 17.12 -28.87 -5.95
N CYS A 129 16.88 -29.78 -6.89
CA CYS A 129 17.54 -29.75 -8.21
C CYS A 129 16.96 -28.60 -9.04
N ARG A 130 17.79 -28.03 -9.93
CA ARG A 130 17.29 -27.05 -10.89
C ARG A 130 16.36 -27.75 -11.89
N PRO A 131 15.13 -27.29 -12.11
CA PRO A 131 14.28 -27.79 -13.18
C PRO A 131 14.94 -27.55 -14.54
N THR A 132 14.72 -28.46 -15.46
CA THR A 132 15.33 -28.42 -16.80
C THR A 132 14.27 -27.98 -17.80
N MET A 133 14.55 -26.90 -18.52
CA MET A 133 13.70 -26.45 -19.61
C MET A 133 13.63 -27.48 -20.73
N GLU A 134 12.46 -27.71 -21.28
CA GLU A 134 12.29 -28.56 -22.45
C GLU A 134 12.97 -27.94 -23.68
N GLN A 135 13.58 -28.79 -24.48
CA GLN A 135 14.29 -28.40 -25.70
C GLN A 135 13.97 -29.36 -26.84
N LEU A 136 13.83 -28.81 -28.02
CA LEU A 136 13.80 -29.60 -29.24
C LEU A 136 15.08 -30.42 -29.39
N ASN A 137 14.96 -31.69 -29.71
CA ASN A 137 16.11 -32.52 -30.00
C ASN A 137 16.80 -32.10 -31.33
N ALA A 138 18.01 -32.59 -31.58
CA ALA A 138 18.80 -32.17 -32.73
C ALA A 138 18.12 -32.48 -34.07
N GLU A 139 17.36 -33.56 -34.19
CA GLU A 139 16.65 -33.94 -35.40
C GLU A 139 15.43 -33.03 -35.66
N GLU A 140 14.73 -32.64 -34.62
CA GLU A 140 13.55 -31.77 -34.73
C GLU A 140 13.89 -30.33 -35.14
N ARG A 141 15.07 -29.84 -34.73
CA ARG A 141 15.46 -28.43 -34.94
C ARG A 141 16.34 -28.18 -36.18
N LYS A 142 16.79 -29.23 -36.87
CA LYS A 142 17.76 -29.06 -37.98
C LYS A 142 17.19 -28.40 -39.23
N ASP A 143 15.87 -28.56 -39.47
CA ASP A 143 15.22 -28.13 -40.71
C ASP A 143 14.18 -26.99 -40.47
N ASN A 144 14.22 -26.34 -39.31
CA ASN A 144 13.29 -25.25 -39.00
C ASN A 144 13.95 -24.20 -38.11
N PHE A 145 13.26 -23.04 -37.91
CA PHE A 145 13.67 -21.94 -37.06
C PHE A 145 12.67 -21.72 -35.92
N THR A 146 11.97 -22.76 -35.48
CA THR A 146 11.10 -22.69 -34.30
C THR A 146 11.93 -22.51 -33.05
N GLU A 147 11.30 -22.03 -31.97
CA GLU A 147 11.96 -21.87 -30.69
C GLU A 147 12.53 -23.21 -30.20
N VAL A 148 13.79 -23.21 -29.82
CA VAL A 148 14.51 -24.43 -29.44
C VAL A 148 14.37 -24.76 -27.96
N VAL A 149 14.29 -23.76 -27.11
CA VAL A 149 14.17 -23.87 -25.64
C VAL A 149 12.87 -23.24 -25.24
N PHE A 150 11.95 -24.01 -24.69
CA PHE A 150 10.57 -23.56 -24.45
C PHE A 150 10.37 -22.75 -23.14
N GLY A 151 11.42 -22.59 -22.32
CA GLY A 151 11.29 -21.97 -21.01
C GLY A 151 10.76 -22.93 -19.95
N TYR A 152 10.19 -22.38 -18.89
CA TYR A 152 9.52 -23.14 -17.83
C TYR A 152 8.01 -23.05 -18.03
N ASP A 153 7.31 -24.13 -17.71
CA ASP A 153 5.89 -24.06 -17.38
C ASP A 153 5.69 -23.45 -15.98
N GLU A 154 4.45 -23.29 -15.55
CA GLU A 154 4.13 -22.64 -14.27
C GLU A 154 4.67 -23.46 -13.07
N GLU A 155 4.55 -24.78 -13.10
CA GLU A 155 5.04 -25.68 -12.05
C GLU A 155 6.56 -25.61 -11.92
N GLN A 156 7.27 -25.70 -13.03
CA GLN A 156 8.73 -25.57 -13.09
C GLN A 156 9.20 -24.17 -12.63
N ALA A 157 8.47 -23.12 -13.00
CA ALA A 157 8.79 -21.77 -12.57
C ALA A 157 8.64 -21.59 -11.05
N VAL A 158 7.61 -22.18 -10.46
CA VAL A 158 7.41 -22.22 -8.99
C VAL A 158 8.51 -23.03 -8.31
N GLU A 159 8.88 -24.21 -8.85
CA GLU A 159 10.00 -25.01 -8.33
C GLU A 159 11.32 -24.24 -8.34
N GLU A 160 11.64 -23.51 -9.44
CA GLU A 160 12.85 -22.70 -9.53
C GLU A 160 12.80 -21.52 -8.55
N ALA A 161 11.63 -20.92 -8.34
CA ALA A 161 11.43 -19.85 -7.37
C ALA A 161 11.69 -20.33 -5.92
N HIS A 162 11.27 -21.52 -5.58
CA HIS A 162 11.53 -22.12 -4.26
C HIS A 162 13.02 -22.36 -3.96
N ARG A 163 13.87 -22.39 -4.97
CA ARG A 163 15.33 -22.49 -4.82
C ARG A 163 15.99 -21.18 -4.40
N CYS A 164 15.23 -20.09 -4.29
CA CYS A 164 15.74 -18.79 -3.88
C CYS A 164 16.32 -18.85 -2.46
N LEU A 165 17.57 -18.39 -2.28
CA LEU A 165 18.24 -18.36 -0.98
C LEU A 165 17.92 -17.11 -0.14
N GLU A 166 17.13 -16.20 -0.67
CA GLU A 166 16.74 -14.94 0.00
C GLU A 166 17.94 -14.17 0.59
N CYS A 167 19.04 -14.12 -0.17
CA CYS A 167 20.30 -13.53 0.28
C CYS A 167 20.33 -12.00 0.20
N GLY A 168 19.33 -11.36 -0.41
CA GLY A 168 19.17 -9.91 -0.49
C GLY A 168 18.14 -9.37 0.50
N CYS A 169 17.90 -8.06 0.44
CA CYS A 169 16.81 -7.42 1.16
C CYS A 169 15.62 -7.18 0.22
N LYS A 170 14.47 -7.77 0.51
CA LYS A 170 13.24 -7.62 -0.29
C LYS A 170 12.69 -6.18 -0.26
N ASP A 171 13.05 -5.38 0.77
CA ASP A 171 12.55 -4.01 0.94
C ASP A 171 13.42 -2.94 0.29
N TYR A 172 14.45 -3.31 -0.42
CA TYR A 172 15.46 -2.39 -0.96
C TYR A 172 14.84 -1.20 -1.70
N PHE A 173 13.85 -1.43 -2.55
CA PHE A 173 13.26 -0.41 -3.41
C PHE A 173 12.25 0.51 -2.70
N GLU A 174 11.75 0.13 -1.52
CA GLU A 174 10.82 0.93 -0.72
C GLU A 174 11.47 1.51 0.54
N CYS A 175 12.66 1.04 0.89
CA CYS A 175 13.38 1.46 2.09
C CYS A 175 13.98 2.85 1.93
N LYS A 176 13.43 3.83 2.63
CA LYS A 176 13.95 5.20 2.62
C LYS A 176 15.35 5.32 3.21
N LEU A 177 15.68 4.43 4.17
CA LEU A 177 17.03 4.41 4.77
C LEU A 177 18.08 4.11 3.70
N ILE A 178 17.92 3.05 2.91
CA ILE A 178 18.89 2.66 1.89
C ILE A 178 18.95 3.71 0.76
N ALA A 179 17.80 4.28 0.38
CA ALA A 179 17.74 5.33 -0.62
C ALA A 179 18.56 6.56 -0.20
N TYR A 180 18.37 7.04 1.02
CA TYR A 180 19.15 8.17 1.55
C TYR A 180 20.60 7.80 1.83
N ALA A 181 20.89 6.58 2.30
CA ALA A 181 22.26 6.12 2.50
C ALA A 181 23.05 6.15 1.19
N ASN A 182 22.46 5.67 0.10
CA ASN A 182 23.07 5.74 -1.23
C ASN A 182 23.19 7.19 -1.73
N MET A 183 22.18 8.02 -1.53
CA MET A 183 22.20 9.44 -1.93
C MET A 183 23.34 10.21 -1.26
N TYR A 184 23.66 9.89 -0.01
CA TYR A 184 24.71 10.54 0.78
C TYR A 184 26.04 9.77 0.79
N GLY A 185 26.20 8.72 -0.01
CA GLY A 185 27.43 7.93 -0.09
C GLY A 185 27.84 7.32 1.25
N VAL A 186 26.86 6.85 2.05
CA VAL A 186 27.15 6.27 3.37
C VAL A 186 27.80 4.91 3.20
N ASN A 187 28.99 4.73 3.81
CA ASN A 187 29.65 3.44 3.91
C ASN A 187 29.22 2.73 5.21
N PRO A 188 28.34 1.72 5.17
CA PRO A 188 27.86 1.03 6.37
C PRO A 188 28.93 0.17 7.05
N ASP A 189 29.95 -0.27 6.32
CA ASP A 189 31.04 -1.10 6.86
C ASP A 189 32.01 -0.30 7.74
N ARG A 190 31.93 1.04 7.73
CA ARG A 190 32.81 1.90 8.53
C ARG A 190 32.67 1.69 10.04
N PHE A 191 31.50 1.34 10.50
CA PHE A 191 31.20 1.13 11.92
C PHE A 191 30.73 -0.32 12.15
N ALA A 192 31.42 -1.27 11.55
CA ALA A 192 31.17 -2.68 11.81
C ALA A 192 31.38 -2.98 13.31
N GLY A 193 30.51 -3.77 13.91
CA GLY A 193 30.56 -4.12 15.33
C GLY A 193 29.44 -5.11 15.66
N ASP A 194 29.10 -5.20 16.94
CA ASP A 194 28.04 -6.06 17.43
C ASP A 194 26.69 -5.62 16.87
N ILE A 195 25.86 -6.60 16.52
CA ILE A 195 24.50 -6.40 16.00
C ILE A 195 23.54 -6.98 17.04
N ASN A 196 22.52 -6.21 17.41
CA ASN A 196 21.43 -6.70 18.25
C ASN A 196 20.47 -7.51 17.37
N GLU A 197 20.65 -8.83 17.35
CA GLU A 197 19.74 -9.74 16.68
C GLU A 197 18.60 -10.11 17.64
N VAL A 198 17.39 -9.92 17.18
CA VAL A 198 16.16 -10.17 17.92
C VAL A 198 15.44 -11.34 17.31
N GLU A 199 15.30 -12.42 18.08
CA GLU A 199 14.37 -13.50 17.74
C GLU A 199 12.96 -13.05 18.09
N PHE A 200 12.04 -13.17 17.14
CA PHE A 200 10.65 -12.78 17.35
C PHE A 200 9.71 -13.66 16.54
N HIS A 201 8.53 -13.86 17.09
CA HIS A 201 7.41 -14.51 16.42
C HIS A 201 6.20 -13.58 16.52
N ASP A 202 5.58 -13.26 15.40
CA ASP A 202 4.41 -12.41 15.36
C ASP A 202 3.53 -12.77 14.15
N GLU A 203 2.36 -13.28 14.44
CA GLU A 203 1.37 -13.71 13.44
C GLU A 203 0.20 -12.71 13.38
N HIS A 204 0.50 -11.47 13.01
CA HIS A 204 -0.56 -10.51 12.80
C HIS A 204 -1.13 -10.63 11.37
N PRO A 205 -2.48 -10.68 11.19
CA PRO A 205 -3.07 -10.94 9.87
C PRO A 205 -2.78 -9.86 8.83
N PHE A 206 -2.50 -8.61 9.25
CA PHE A 206 -2.33 -7.47 8.34
C PHE A 206 -0.96 -6.79 8.44
N ILE A 207 -0.15 -7.11 9.41
CA ILE A 207 1.10 -6.38 9.69
C ILE A 207 2.23 -7.39 9.88
N LEU A 208 3.24 -7.33 9.03
CA LEU A 208 4.50 -8.01 9.22
C LEU A 208 5.46 -7.13 10.02
N ARG A 209 6.13 -7.73 11.00
CA ARG A 209 7.17 -7.04 11.78
C ARG A 209 8.50 -7.77 11.65
N ASP A 210 9.56 -7.02 11.41
CA ASP A 210 10.94 -7.50 11.45
C ASP A 210 11.77 -6.49 12.27
N PRO A 211 11.94 -6.72 13.59
CA PRO A 211 12.69 -5.81 14.44
C PRO A 211 14.15 -5.70 14.04
N ASN A 212 14.72 -6.66 13.30
CA ASN A 212 16.12 -6.61 12.84
C ASN A 212 16.36 -5.56 11.74
N LYS A 213 15.31 -5.07 11.09
CA LYS A 213 15.35 -3.95 10.13
C LYS A 213 15.04 -2.60 10.76
N CYS A 214 14.80 -2.57 12.08
CA CYS A 214 14.38 -1.37 12.80
C CYS A 214 15.58 -0.46 13.13
N ILE A 215 15.46 0.84 12.83
CA ILE A 215 16.46 1.87 13.18
C ILE A 215 16.10 2.63 14.46
N LEU A 216 15.14 2.16 15.24
CA LEU A 216 14.69 2.75 16.51
C LEU A 216 14.27 4.23 16.40
N CYS A 217 13.76 4.68 15.26
CA CYS A 217 13.37 6.09 15.06
C CYS A 217 12.13 6.51 15.87
N GLY A 218 11.36 5.56 16.42
CA GLY A 218 10.19 5.80 17.27
C GLY A 218 8.95 6.32 16.54
N LEU A 219 8.94 6.46 15.20
CA LEU A 219 7.80 6.98 14.44
C LEU A 219 6.54 6.14 14.63
N CYS A 220 6.68 4.81 14.57
CA CYS A 220 5.55 3.88 14.76
C CYS A 220 4.99 3.93 16.19
N VAL A 221 5.86 4.08 17.19
CA VAL A 221 5.44 4.21 18.60
C VAL A 221 4.61 5.49 18.77
N ARG A 222 5.12 6.63 18.27
CA ARG A 222 4.39 7.90 18.34
C ARG A 222 3.11 7.88 17.51
N ALA A 223 3.12 7.29 16.32
CA ALA A 223 1.91 7.14 15.53
C ALA A 223 0.85 6.30 16.27
N CYS A 224 1.27 5.20 16.92
CA CYS A 224 0.37 4.33 17.67
C CYS A 224 -0.20 5.01 18.94
N ASP A 225 0.63 5.67 19.71
CA ASP A 225 0.23 6.31 20.98
C ASP A 225 -0.32 7.73 20.80
N GLU A 226 0.48 8.64 20.24
CA GLU A 226 0.12 10.07 20.21
C GLU A 226 -0.98 10.36 19.17
N VAL A 227 -0.93 9.71 17.99
CA VAL A 227 -1.90 9.93 16.93
C VAL A 227 -3.12 9.05 17.13
N MET A 228 -2.92 7.72 17.12
CA MET A 228 -4.04 6.77 17.18
C MET A 228 -4.61 6.59 18.61
N GLY A 229 -3.83 6.88 19.64
CA GLY A 229 -4.24 6.70 21.04
C GLY A 229 -4.43 5.26 21.48
N VAL A 230 -3.70 4.35 20.83
CA VAL A 230 -3.77 2.90 21.08
C VAL A 230 -2.66 2.46 22.02
N GLY A 231 -1.41 2.89 21.74
CA GLY A 231 -0.24 2.55 22.57
C GLY A 231 0.15 1.07 22.53
N ALA A 232 -0.17 0.35 21.46
CA ALA A 232 0.16 -1.07 21.34
C ALA A 232 1.66 -1.33 21.10
N LEU A 233 2.40 -0.36 20.58
CA LEU A 233 3.83 -0.43 20.36
C LEU A 233 4.58 0.50 21.31
N GLY A 234 5.70 0.03 21.83
CA GLY A 234 6.58 0.80 22.72
C GLY A 234 8.05 0.46 22.51
N LEU A 235 8.94 1.22 23.12
CA LEU A 235 10.35 0.86 23.27
C LEU A 235 10.48 -0.03 24.50
N VAL A 236 10.87 -1.27 24.29
CA VAL A 236 11.11 -2.25 25.37
C VAL A 236 12.60 -2.53 25.50
N LYS A 237 13.03 -3.07 26.65
CA LYS A 237 14.44 -3.26 27.02
C LYS A 237 15.19 -1.92 27.14
N ARG A 238 16.51 -1.95 27.27
CA ARG A 238 17.33 -0.75 27.48
C ARG A 238 18.68 -0.85 26.77
N GLY A 239 19.24 0.32 26.46
CA GLY A 239 20.59 0.42 25.87
C GLY A 239 20.68 -0.30 24.53
N PHE A 240 21.66 -1.14 24.38
CA PHE A 240 21.93 -1.88 23.15
C PHE A 240 20.78 -2.85 22.80
N ASP A 241 20.11 -3.43 23.80
CA ASP A 241 19.02 -4.39 23.60
C ASP A 241 17.66 -3.74 23.33
N THR A 242 17.60 -2.42 23.21
CA THR A 242 16.33 -1.72 22.95
C THR A 242 15.70 -2.18 21.64
N VAL A 243 14.40 -2.46 21.67
CA VAL A 243 13.62 -2.89 20.51
C VAL A 243 12.21 -2.28 20.55
N VAL A 244 11.60 -2.08 19.39
CA VAL A 244 10.21 -1.67 19.27
C VAL A 244 9.32 -2.92 19.27
N MET A 245 8.57 -3.11 20.34
CA MET A 245 7.67 -4.26 20.52
C MET A 245 6.44 -3.84 21.34
N PRO A 246 5.39 -4.67 21.36
CA PRO A 246 4.34 -4.57 22.37
C PRO A 246 4.87 -4.79 23.80
N ALA A 247 4.13 -4.28 24.78
CA ALA A 247 4.46 -4.51 26.17
C ALA A 247 4.52 -6.01 26.49
N LEU A 248 5.47 -6.39 27.35
CA LEU A 248 5.70 -7.79 27.75
C LEU A 248 6.03 -8.74 26.59
N GLU A 249 6.46 -8.20 25.45
CA GLU A 249 6.82 -8.97 24.24
C GLU A 249 5.66 -9.86 23.72
N GLN A 250 4.43 -9.47 24.00
CA GLN A 250 3.23 -10.19 23.52
C GLN A 250 3.06 -10.04 22.00
N PRO A 251 2.37 -10.99 21.35
CA PRO A 251 1.94 -10.80 19.97
C PRO A 251 1.09 -9.54 19.82
N LEU A 252 1.23 -8.82 18.71
CA LEU A 252 0.48 -7.58 18.49
C LEU A 252 -1.05 -7.79 18.50
N THR A 253 -1.51 -9.00 18.13
CA THR A 253 -2.92 -9.42 18.17
C THR A 253 -3.49 -9.57 19.58
N GLU A 254 -2.64 -9.77 20.58
CA GLU A 254 -3.05 -9.91 21.99
C GLU A 254 -3.03 -8.56 22.74
N THR A 255 -2.74 -7.48 22.03
CA THR A 255 -2.73 -6.11 22.57
C THR A 255 -3.98 -5.33 22.17
N GLY A 256 -4.07 -4.08 22.57
CA GLY A 256 -5.13 -3.17 22.11
C GLY A 256 -4.99 -2.72 20.64
N CYS A 257 -4.21 -3.40 19.82
CA CYS A 257 -4.02 -3.05 18.41
C CYS A 257 -5.33 -3.10 17.63
N ILE A 258 -5.66 -2.01 16.93
CA ILE A 258 -6.87 -1.88 16.11
C ILE A 258 -6.61 -2.13 14.62
N SER A 259 -5.47 -2.70 14.27
CA SER A 259 -5.08 -3.04 12.89
C SER A 259 -5.19 -1.87 11.90
N CYS A 260 -4.90 -0.65 12.32
CA CYS A 260 -5.06 0.54 11.46
C CYS A 260 -3.94 0.74 10.42
N GLY A 261 -2.80 0.04 10.55
CA GLY A 261 -1.67 0.13 9.63
C GLY A 261 -0.89 1.45 9.64
N GLN A 262 -1.17 2.38 10.59
CA GLN A 262 -0.45 3.65 10.62
C GLN A 262 1.03 3.49 10.97
N CYS A 263 1.37 2.51 11.79
CA CYS A 263 2.75 2.15 12.09
C CYS A 263 3.52 1.71 10.84
N VAL A 264 2.87 0.99 9.94
CA VAL A 264 3.41 0.60 8.62
C VAL A 264 3.60 1.83 7.74
N SER A 265 2.58 2.69 7.63
CA SER A 265 2.61 3.88 6.76
C SER A 265 3.70 4.89 7.12
N VAL A 266 4.17 4.92 8.37
CA VAL A 266 5.24 5.83 8.83
C VAL A 266 6.62 5.17 8.93
N CYS A 267 6.71 3.86 8.79
CA CYS A 267 7.99 3.16 8.89
C CYS A 267 8.90 3.54 7.71
N PRO A 268 10.15 4.01 7.97
CA PRO A 268 11.07 4.37 6.91
C PRO A 268 11.88 3.18 6.36
N THR A 269 11.70 1.99 6.94
CA THR A 269 12.41 0.75 6.57
C THR A 269 11.43 -0.39 6.41
N GLY A 270 11.91 -1.59 6.08
CA GLY A 270 11.10 -2.81 6.05
C GLY A 270 10.82 -3.44 7.42
N ALA A 271 10.99 -2.69 8.52
CA ALA A 271 10.72 -3.23 9.86
C ALA A 271 9.22 -3.41 10.16
N LEU A 272 8.37 -2.69 9.48
CA LEU A 272 6.91 -2.81 9.54
C LEU A 272 6.34 -2.73 8.12
N GLN A 273 5.64 -3.75 7.70
CA GLN A 273 5.09 -3.88 6.35
C GLN A 273 3.65 -4.38 6.38
N GLU A 274 2.96 -4.24 5.26
CA GLU A 274 1.68 -4.91 5.06
C GLU A 274 1.91 -6.42 4.90
N ASN A 275 1.12 -7.22 5.62
CA ASN A 275 0.98 -8.63 5.36
C ASN A 275 -0.09 -8.81 4.27
N LEU A 276 0.34 -8.78 3.03
CA LEU A 276 -0.53 -8.96 1.86
C LEU A 276 -0.48 -10.41 1.40
N SER A 277 -1.55 -10.88 0.78
CA SER A 277 -1.62 -12.20 0.17
C SER A 277 -0.62 -12.40 -0.98
N LEU A 278 -0.17 -11.30 -1.59
CA LEU A 278 0.90 -11.30 -2.57
C LEU A 278 2.20 -10.87 -1.89
N GLU A 279 3.18 -11.75 -1.83
CA GLU A 279 4.54 -11.36 -1.48
C GLU A 279 5.05 -10.35 -2.52
N LYS A 280 5.62 -9.23 -2.03
CA LYS A 280 6.20 -8.24 -2.92
C LYS A 280 7.34 -8.84 -3.72
N SER A 281 7.11 -9.03 -5.00
CA SER A 281 8.21 -9.15 -5.94
C SER A 281 8.73 -7.76 -6.25
N VAL A 282 10.01 -7.55 -6.27
CA VAL A 282 10.63 -6.24 -6.47
C VAL A 282 11.49 -6.20 -7.73
N PRO A 283 11.57 -5.05 -8.41
CA PRO A 283 10.73 -3.86 -8.26
C PRO A 283 9.37 -4.02 -8.96
N LEU A 284 8.31 -3.48 -8.37
CA LEU A 284 7.02 -3.32 -9.05
C LEU A 284 6.92 -1.87 -9.55
N ASP A 285 6.74 -1.71 -10.84
CA ASP A 285 6.33 -0.43 -11.43
C ASP A 285 4.81 -0.34 -11.35
N THR A 286 4.31 0.39 -10.36
CA THR A 286 2.89 0.46 -10.05
C THR A 286 2.28 1.75 -10.56
N ASP A 287 1.05 1.65 -11.08
CA ASP A 287 0.20 2.79 -11.33
C ASP A 287 -0.49 3.23 -10.05
N VAL A 288 -0.53 4.55 -9.82
CA VAL A 288 -1.16 5.15 -8.65
C VAL A 288 -2.45 5.86 -9.06
N THR A 289 -3.56 5.48 -8.44
CA THR A 289 -4.87 6.08 -8.70
C THR A 289 -5.44 6.71 -7.42
N ASP A 290 -5.81 7.98 -7.51
CA ASP A 290 -6.48 8.70 -6.43
C ASP A 290 -7.94 8.27 -6.33
N THR A 291 -8.39 7.96 -5.13
CA THR A 291 -9.76 7.54 -4.88
C THR A 291 -10.25 7.92 -3.49
N THR A 292 -11.52 7.66 -3.26
CA THR A 292 -12.18 7.84 -1.96
C THR A 292 -12.57 6.50 -1.38
N CYS A 293 -12.25 6.28 -0.11
CA CYS A 293 -12.65 5.08 0.61
C CYS A 293 -14.18 4.95 0.70
N SER A 294 -14.73 3.84 0.26
CA SER A 294 -16.17 3.57 0.21
C SER A 294 -16.73 2.84 1.45
N TYR A 295 -15.92 2.56 2.47
CA TYR A 295 -16.36 1.79 3.63
C TYR A 295 -17.33 2.52 4.55
N CYS A 296 -17.20 3.83 4.68
CA CYS A 296 -18.11 4.65 5.47
C CYS A 296 -18.17 6.08 4.92
N SER A 297 -19.17 6.85 5.40
CA SER A 297 -19.45 8.21 4.94
C SER A 297 -18.42 9.28 5.36
N VAL A 298 -17.29 8.90 5.96
CA VAL A 298 -16.20 9.86 6.28
C VAL A 298 -15.55 10.39 5.02
N GLY A 299 -15.46 9.57 3.93
CA GLY A 299 -14.91 10.00 2.65
C GLY A 299 -13.41 10.25 2.69
N CYS A 300 -12.64 9.34 3.29
CA CYS A 300 -11.18 9.43 3.35
C CYS A 300 -10.57 9.34 1.95
N SER A 301 -9.70 10.29 1.59
CA SER A 301 -8.91 10.24 0.37
C SER A 301 -7.77 9.25 0.51
N MET A 302 -7.54 8.45 -0.52
CA MET A 302 -6.50 7.42 -0.55
C MET A 302 -5.98 7.21 -1.96
N HIS A 303 -4.79 6.66 -2.05
CA HIS A 303 -4.17 6.20 -3.29
C HIS A 303 -4.26 4.67 -3.34
N LEU A 304 -4.70 4.13 -4.45
CA LEU A 304 -4.59 2.71 -4.77
C LEU A 304 -3.43 2.50 -5.72
N GLU A 305 -2.58 1.55 -5.41
CA GLU A 305 -1.48 1.14 -6.27
C GLU A 305 -1.83 -0.18 -6.96
N THR A 306 -1.74 -0.20 -8.28
CA THR A 306 -2.00 -1.38 -9.11
C THR A 306 -0.77 -1.76 -9.92
N TYR A 307 -0.62 -3.06 -10.17
CA TYR A 307 0.35 -3.62 -11.11
C TYR A 307 -0.43 -4.42 -12.16
N GLY A 308 -0.57 -3.86 -13.34
CA GLY A 308 -1.55 -4.35 -14.30
C GLY A 308 -2.95 -4.35 -13.68
N ASP A 309 -3.64 -5.48 -13.75
CA ASP A 309 -4.99 -5.64 -13.17
C ASP A 309 -5.00 -5.99 -11.67
N MET A 310 -3.81 -6.16 -11.07
CA MET A 310 -3.72 -6.49 -9.65
C MET A 310 -3.68 -5.26 -8.77
N LEU A 311 -4.55 -5.21 -7.76
CA LEU A 311 -4.53 -4.21 -6.71
C LEU A 311 -3.50 -4.60 -5.64
N VAL A 312 -2.43 -3.82 -5.52
CA VAL A 312 -1.27 -4.15 -4.69
C VAL A 312 -1.41 -3.62 -3.28
N LYS A 313 -1.75 -2.34 -3.11
CA LYS A 313 -1.90 -1.72 -1.79
C LYS A 313 -2.73 -0.45 -1.80
N ALA A 314 -3.16 -0.04 -0.61
CA ALA A 314 -3.82 1.23 -0.36
C ALA A 314 -2.96 2.11 0.55
N MET A 315 -2.76 3.37 0.17
CA MET A 315 -2.02 4.36 0.94
C MET A 315 -2.88 5.57 1.27
N PRO A 316 -2.75 6.15 2.48
CA PRO A 316 -3.48 7.36 2.81
C PRO A 316 -2.95 8.54 2.00
N ASP A 317 -3.86 9.34 1.44
CA ASP A 317 -3.50 10.63 0.87
C ASP A 317 -3.13 11.62 1.99
N ARG A 318 -1.90 12.12 1.95
CA ARG A 318 -1.39 13.05 2.96
C ARG A 318 -2.01 14.44 2.85
N GLU A 319 -2.40 14.82 1.65
CA GLU A 319 -3.06 16.10 1.35
C GLU A 319 -4.59 15.99 1.42
N GLY A 320 -5.12 14.80 1.67
CA GLY A 320 -6.55 14.53 1.78
C GLY A 320 -7.25 15.47 2.75
N ALA A 321 -8.24 16.20 2.28
CA ALA A 321 -8.93 17.26 3.04
C ALA A 321 -9.55 16.75 4.35
N VAL A 322 -10.04 15.51 4.37
CA VAL A 322 -10.75 14.90 5.50
C VAL A 322 -9.81 14.17 6.45
N ASN A 323 -8.97 13.30 5.92
CA ASN A 323 -8.19 12.34 6.69
C ASN A 323 -6.72 12.71 6.88
N LYS A 324 -6.16 13.62 6.08
CA LYS A 324 -4.80 14.18 6.23
C LYS A 324 -3.74 13.10 6.52
N GLY A 325 -3.67 12.10 5.67
CA GLY A 325 -2.71 11.01 5.79
C GLY A 325 -3.09 9.90 6.78
N LEU A 326 -4.33 9.86 7.26
CA LEU A 326 -4.82 8.82 8.16
C LEU A 326 -5.82 7.90 7.45
N LEU A 327 -5.71 6.60 7.70
CA LEU A 327 -6.70 5.60 7.34
C LEU A 327 -7.00 4.71 8.55
N CYS A 328 -8.17 4.13 8.58
CA CYS A 328 -8.46 3.02 9.49
C CYS A 328 -8.11 1.67 8.83
N GLY A 329 -8.15 0.58 9.59
CA GLY A 329 -7.82 -0.75 9.06
C GLY A 329 -8.64 -1.16 7.84
N ARG A 330 -9.92 -0.78 7.77
CA ARG A 330 -10.77 -1.06 6.60
C ARG A 330 -10.27 -0.36 5.33
N GLY A 331 -9.94 0.92 5.41
CA GLY A 331 -9.40 1.65 4.27
C GLY A 331 -7.99 1.22 3.90
N LYS A 332 -7.18 0.77 4.87
CA LYS A 332 -5.80 0.38 4.65
C LYS A 332 -5.65 -1.05 4.08
N PHE A 333 -6.46 -2.00 4.57
CA PHE A 333 -6.30 -3.43 4.28
C PHE A 333 -7.53 -4.09 3.64
N GLY A 334 -8.66 -3.40 3.56
CA GLY A 334 -9.90 -3.98 3.06
C GLY A 334 -10.12 -3.81 1.56
N PHE A 335 -9.13 -3.41 0.80
CA PHE A 335 -9.25 -3.19 -0.64
C PHE A 335 -9.40 -4.49 -1.45
N ASP A 336 -9.03 -5.63 -0.90
CA ASP A 336 -9.22 -6.95 -1.48
C ASP A 336 -10.68 -7.27 -1.78
N CYS A 337 -11.62 -6.64 -1.07
CA CYS A 337 -13.06 -6.74 -1.39
C CYS A 337 -13.40 -6.30 -2.82
N ALA A 338 -12.53 -5.55 -3.49
CA ALA A 338 -12.72 -5.15 -4.88
C ALA A 338 -12.45 -6.29 -5.88
N VAL A 339 -11.64 -7.28 -5.48
CA VAL A 339 -11.16 -8.38 -6.33
C VAL A 339 -11.64 -9.76 -5.87
N MET A 340 -12.63 -9.83 -4.99
CA MET A 340 -13.19 -11.10 -4.52
C MET A 340 -13.81 -11.90 -5.67
N GLU A 341 -13.51 -13.20 -5.74
CA GLU A 341 -13.97 -14.10 -6.81
C GLU A 341 -15.49 -14.29 -6.86
N ASP A 342 -16.17 -14.16 -5.73
CA ASP A 342 -17.63 -14.32 -5.62
C ASP A 342 -18.41 -13.03 -5.93
N LYS A 343 -17.71 -11.97 -6.35
CA LYS A 343 -18.33 -10.70 -6.73
C LYS A 343 -19.12 -10.86 -8.04
N ILE A 344 -20.36 -10.40 -8.03
CA ILE A 344 -21.18 -10.34 -9.24
C ILE A 344 -20.65 -9.19 -10.10
N LEU A 345 -20.06 -9.52 -11.26
CA LEU A 345 -19.47 -8.55 -12.18
C LEU A 345 -20.44 -8.15 -13.29
N ASP A 346 -21.32 -9.07 -13.71
CA ASP A 346 -22.26 -8.89 -14.79
C ASP A 346 -23.71 -8.95 -14.29
N PRO A 347 -24.64 -8.26 -14.98
CA PRO A 347 -26.05 -8.34 -14.64
C PRO A 347 -26.57 -9.77 -14.75
N MET A 348 -27.46 -10.16 -13.83
CA MET A 348 -28.07 -11.49 -13.83
C MET A 348 -29.59 -11.41 -13.82
N ALA A 349 -30.21 -12.18 -14.67
CA ALA A 349 -31.68 -12.34 -14.72
C ALA A 349 -32.09 -13.80 -14.47
N ARG A 350 -33.26 -13.99 -13.86
CA ARG A 350 -33.81 -15.32 -13.63
C ARG A 350 -34.57 -15.79 -14.88
N LYS A 351 -34.00 -16.79 -15.58
CA LYS A 351 -34.60 -17.49 -16.73
C LYS A 351 -34.88 -18.94 -16.31
N ASP A 352 -36.09 -19.41 -16.48
CA ASP A 352 -36.52 -20.78 -16.12
C ASP A 352 -36.13 -21.22 -14.68
N GLY A 353 -36.17 -20.28 -13.75
CA GLY A 353 -35.83 -20.53 -12.33
C GLY A 353 -34.34 -20.41 -11.96
N GLN A 354 -33.44 -20.34 -12.93
CA GLN A 354 -31.99 -20.19 -12.70
C GLN A 354 -31.53 -18.74 -12.98
N LEU A 355 -30.58 -18.26 -12.21
CA LEU A 355 -29.88 -16.99 -12.48
C LEU A 355 -28.93 -17.21 -13.66
N THR A 356 -29.04 -16.36 -14.68
CA THR A 356 -28.26 -16.42 -15.90
C THR A 356 -27.72 -15.02 -16.19
N GLU A 357 -26.50 -14.92 -16.64
CA GLU A 357 -25.91 -13.66 -17.10
C GLU A 357 -26.69 -13.08 -18.27
N VAL A 358 -26.83 -11.76 -18.26
CA VAL A 358 -27.50 -10.99 -19.32
C VAL A 358 -26.71 -9.72 -19.57
N ASP A 359 -26.83 -9.16 -20.76
CA ASP A 359 -26.22 -7.87 -21.01
C ASP A 359 -26.96 -6.72 -20.29
N TYR A 360 -26.33 -5.58 -20.17
CA TYR A 360 -26.88 -4.40 -19.50
C TYR A 360 -28.18 -3.90 -20.18
N HIS A 361 -28.30 -4.02 -21.51
CA HIS A 361 -29.49 -3.60 -22.23
C HIS A 361 -30.68 -4.49 -21.85
N GLU A 362 -30.50 -5.82 -21.85
CA GLU A 362 -31.53 -6.77 -21.42
C GLU A 362 -31.93 -6.51 -19.95
N ALA A 363 -30.95 -6.29 -19.07
CA ALA A 363 -31.19 -6.00 -17.66
C ALA A 363 -32.05 -4.73 -17.47
N PHE A 364 -31.72 -3.65 -18.16
CA PHE A 364 -32.51 -2.41 -18.11
C PHE A 364 -33.93 -2.59 -18.67
N VAL A 365 -34.08 -3.28 -19.80
CA VAL A 365 -35.40 -3.56 -20.40
C VAL A 365 -36.24 -4.39 -19.44
N LEU A 366 -35.70 -5.43 -18.83
CA LEU A 366 -36.42 -6.26 -17.87
C LEU A 366 -36.83 -5.47 -16.62
N THR A 367 -35.93 -4.65 -16.08
CA THR A 367 -36.18 -3.83 -14.89
C THR A 367 -37.30 -2.81 -15.17
N THR A 368 -37.20 -2.08 -16.28
CA THR A 368 -38.18 -1.04 -16.64
C THR A 368 -39.57 -1.65 -16.89
N LYS A 369 -39.67 -2.70 -17.71
CA LYS A 369 -40.94 -3.39 -17.96
C LYS A 369 -41.57 -3.93 -16.68
N LYS A 370 -40.77 -4.48 -15.77
CA LYS A 370 -41.24 -4.98 -14.48
C LYS A 370 -41.76 -3.85 -13.58
N ALA A 371 -41.02 -2.75 -13.51
CA ALA A 371 -41.41 -1.57 -12.75
C ALA A 371 -42.73 -0.97 -13.26
N GLU A 372 -42.87 -0.79 -14.58
CA GLU A 372 -44.11 -0.29 -15.22
C GLU A 372 -45.29 -1.21 -14.93
N ALA A 373 -45.12 -2.54 -15.07
CA ALA A 373 -46.16 -3.50 -14.80
C ALA A 373 -46.63 -3.48 -13.33
N LEU A 374 -45.71 -3.36 -12.40
CA LEU A 374 -45.99 -3.26 -10.95
C LEU A 374 -46.69 -1.94 -10.62
N ALA A 375 -46.20 -0.83 -11.16
CA ALA A 375 -46.81 0.49 -10.98
C ALA A 375 -48.23 0.55 -11.56
N ALA A 376 -48.47 -0.07 -12.72
CA ALA A 376 -49.81 -0.18 -13.32
C ALA A 376 -50.78 -1.03 -12.47
N LYS A 377 -50.26 -2.08 -11.81
CA LYS A 377 -51.09 -3.01 -11.02
C LYS A 377 -51.39 -2.51 -9.61
N TYR A 378 -50.41 -1.90 -8.96
CA TYR A 378 -50.45 -1.59 -7.53
C TYR A 378 -50.29 -0.08 -7.20
N GLY A 379 -50.12 0.76 -8.22
CA GLY A 379 -49.88 2.20 -8.04
C GLY A 379 -48.38 2.57 -8.07
N LYS A 380 -48.10 3.86 -8.22
CA LYS A 380 -46.72 4.38 -8.36
C LYS A 380 -45.81 4.08 -7.14
N ASP A 381 -46.41 3.99 -5.96
CA ASP A 381 -45.68 3.69 -4.73
C ASP A 381 -45.27 2.22 -4.56
N ALA A 382 -45.66 1.37 -5.53
CA ALA A 382 -45.33 -0.07 -5.48
C ALA A 382 -43.89 -0.40 -5.83
N VAL A 383 -43.15 0.55 -6.38
CA VAL A 383 -41.74 0.36 -6.76
C VAL A 383 -40.86 1.29 -5.90
N ALA A 384 -39.83 0.73 -5.31
CA ALA A 384 -38.85 1.48 -4.55
C ALA A 384 -37.45 1.13 -5.02
N VAL A 385 -36.57 2.12 -5.06
CA VAL A 385 -35.12 1.98 -5.25
C VAL A 385 -34.44 2.22 -3.94
N ALA A 386 -33.81 1.19 -3.41
CA ALA A 386 -33.07 1.27 -2.14
C ALA A 386 -31.58 1.50 -2.44
N ILE A 387 -31.01 2.52 -1.83
CA ILE A 387 -29.60 2.89 -1.99
C ILE A 387 -28.86 2.91 -0.66
N SER A 388 -27.54 2.74 -0.72
CA SER A 388 -26.63 2.87 0.39
C SER A 388 -26.00 4.27 0.40
N ASP A 389 -25.48 4.70 1.54
CA ASP A 389 -24.64 5.89 1.71
C ASP A 389 -23.17 5.68 1.30
N ARG A 390 -22.85 4.50 0.73
CA ARG A 390 -21.50 4.17 0.24
C ARG A 390 -21.25 4.55 -1.20
N TYR A 391 -22.28 5.00 -1.91
CA TYR A 391 -22.15 5.47 -3.30
C TYR A 391 -21.51 6.85 -3.35
N THR A 392 -20.84 7.13 -4.47
CA THR A 392 -20.39 8.50 -4.77
C THR A 392 -21.59 9.43 -4.99
N ASN A 393 -21.36 10.74 -4.94
CA ASN A 393 -22.41 11.71 -5.24
C ASN A 393 -22.96 11.54 -6.66
N GLU A 394 -22.08 11.22 -7.61
CA GLU A 394 -22.42 10.98 -9.01
C GLU A 394 -23.29 9.74 -9.18
N GLU A 395 -22.92 8.64 -8.55
CA GLU A 395 -23.72 7.40 -8.55
C GLU A 395 -25.10 7.63 -7.90
N ALA A 396 -25.14 8.27 -6.75
CA ALA A 396 -26.39 8.61 -6.06
C ALA A 396 -27.29 9.50 -6.91
N PHE A 397 -26.72 10.47 -7.64
CA PHE A 397 -27.46 11.31 -8.57
C PHE A 397 -28.05 10.52 -9.73
N VAL A 398 -27.29 9.61 -10.34
CA VAL A 398 -27.76 8.76 -11.44
C VAL A 398 -28.86 7.82 -10.95
N ILE A 399 -28.68 7.17 -9.80
CA ILE A 399 -29.67 6.28 -9.19
C ILE A 399 -30.96 7.04 -8.87
N LYS A 400 -30.86 8.25 -8.32
CA LYS A 400 -32.01 9.12 -8.05
C LYS A 400 -32.75 9.50 -9.34
N SER A 401 -32.00 9.89 -10.37
CA SER A 401 -32.57 10.23 -11.69
C SER A 401 -33.29 9.05 -12.33
N PHE A 402 -32.72 7.85 -12.22
CA PHE A 402 -33.36 6.62 -12.66
C PHE A 402 -34.67 6.34 -11.89
N ALA A 403 -34.62 6.45 -10.56
CA ALA A 403 -35.81 6.25 -9.71
C ALA A 403 -36.94 7.22 -10.09
N ASP A 404 -36.62 8.48 -10.32
CA ASP A 404 -37.60 9.50 -10.74
C ASP A 404 -38.18 9.19 -12.12
N ALA A 405 -37.34 8.74 -13.07
CA ALA A 405 -37.78 8.38 -14.42
C ALA A 405 -38.78 7.23 -14.44
N ILE A 406 -38.60 6.22 -13.59
CA ILE A 406 -39.55 5.09 -13.48
C ILE A 406 -40.68 5.34 -12.47
N GLY A 407 -40.71 6.52 -11.86
CA GLY A 407 -41.72 6.88 -10.85
C GLY A 407 -41.59 6.12 -9.52
N ALA A 408 -40.38 5.61 -9.20
CA ALA A 408 -40.12 4.85 -8.00
C ALA A 408 -39.81 5.75 -6.80
N ARG A 409 -40.16 5.27 -5.60
CA ARG A 409 -39.74 5.89 -4.34
C ARG A 409 -38.29 5.55 -4.05
N THR A 410 -37.43 6.57 -3.76
CA THR A 410 -36.07 6.34 -3.33
C THR A 410 -36.03 6.13 -1.80
N LEU A 411 -35.39 5.03 -1.38
CA LEU A 411 -35.15 4.69 0.03
C LEU A 411 -33.65 4.63 0.27
N CYS A 412 -33.16 5.43 1.23
CA CYS A 412 -31.79 5.28 1.73
C CYS A 412 -31.82 4.51 3.05
N PHE A 413 -31.02 3.46 3.19
CA PHE A 413 -31.03 2.60 4.38
C PHE A 413 -30.69 3.35 5.66
N ASN A 414 -29.87 4.39 5.57
CA ASN A 414 -29.47 5.22 6.70
C ASN A 414 -30.31 6.49 6.84
N ASN A 415 -31.23 6.72 5.90
CA ASN A 415 -32.09 7.91 5.92
C ASN A 415 -33.33 7.63 6.77
N ARG A 416 -33.26 8.04 8.04
CA ARG A 416 -34.46 8.29 8.83
C ARG A 416 -34.96 9.67 8.45
N GLU A 417 -36.27 9.90 8.48
CA GLU A 417 -36.82 11.26 8.39
C GLU A 417 -36.03 12.15 9.36
N ASN A 418 -35.14 12.97 8.82
CA ASN A 418 -34.21 13.68 9.66
C ASN A 418 -34.70 15.12 9.86
N GLY A 419 -34.59 15.55 11.07
CA GLY A 419 -34.91 16.91 11.43
C GLY A 419 -33.94 17.94 10.86
N LEU A 420 -32.76 17.52 10.34
CA LEU A 420 -31.76 18.44 9.79
C LEU A 420 -32.30 19.19 8.58
N ARG A 421 -32.95 18.50 7.65
CA ARG A 421 -33.57 19.14 6.47
C ARG A 421 -34.64 20.15 6.87
N ASN A 422 -35.41 19.87 7.90
CA ASN A 422 -36.45 20.76 8.41
C ASN A 422 -35.88 22.03 9.05
N VAL A 423 -34.67 21.93 9.61
CA VAL A 423 -33.98 23.04 10.30
C VAL A 423 -33.02 23.78 9.37
N LEU A 424 -32.24 23.04 8.58
CA LEU A 424 -31.16 23.58 7.76
C LEU A 424 -31.54 23.73 6.27
N GLY A 425 -32.69 23.21 5.85
CA GLY A 425 -33.12 23.15 4.44
C GLY A 425 -32.43 22.07 3.63
N VAL A 426 -31.39 21.45 4.15
CA VAL A 426 -30.61 20.38 3.53
C VAL A 426 -30.30 19.26 4.50
N ASP A 427 -30.07 18.08 3.97
CA ASP A 427 -29.64 16.89 4.70
C ASP A 427 -28.11 16.75 4.69
N ALA A 428 -27.42 17.80 5.09
CA ALA A 428 -25.97 17.87 5.12
C ALA A 428 -25.49 18.66 6.34
N SER A 429 -24.31 18.32 6.83
CA SER A 429 -23.63 19.15 7.82
C SER A 429 -23.17 20.45 7.16
N PRO A 430 -23.45 21.62 7.73
CA PRO A 430 -22.90 22.89 7.25
C PRO A 430 -21.41 23.04 7.62
N ASN A 431 -20.89 22.18 8.48
CA ASN A 431 -19.55 22.24 9.03
C ASN A 431 -18.63 21.22 8.37
N THR A 432 -17.36 21.56 8.29
CA THR A 432 -16.30 20.62 7.93
C THR A 432 -15.91 19.74 9.13
N ILE A 433 -15.31 18.59 8.88
CA ILE A 433 -14.83 17.70 9.95
C ILE A 433 -13.72 18.37 10.78
N ASP A 434 -12.94 19.24 10.18
CA ASP A 434 -11.87 19.95 10.89
C ASP A 434 -12.39 21.01 11.86
N GLU A 435 -13.59 21.52 11.70
CA GLU A 435 -14.21 22.45 12.63
C GLU A 435 -14.49 21.82 14.00
N LEU A 436 -14.54 20.48 14.09
CA LEU A 436 -14.56 19.77 15.39
C LEU A 436 -13.36 20.16 16.27
N LEU A 437 -12.21 20.52 15.66
CA LEU A 437 -10.99 20.86 16.41
C LEU A 437 -11.07 22.18 17.17
N SER A 438 -12.01 23.05 16.82
CA SER A 438 -12.26 24.34 17.46
C SER A 438 -13.50 24.34 18.36
N ALA A 439 -14.22 23.21 18.44
CA ALA A 439 -15.40 23.12 19.28
C ALA A 439 -15.04 23.09 20.77
N GLU A 440 -15.84 23.76 21.59
CA GLU A 440 -15.69 23.73 23.07
C GLU A 440 -16.41 22.53 23.71
N VAL A 441 -17.55 22.14 23.13
CA VAL A 441 -18.34 20.98 23.55
C VAL A 441 -18.77 20.17 22.35
N ILE A 442 -18.55 18.86 22.41
CA ILE A 442 -18.94 17.93 21.35
C ILE A 442 -19.81 16.82 21.94
N LEU A 443 -21.01 16.68 21.44
CA LEU A 443 -21.94 15.63 21.80
C LEU A 443 -22.00 14.58 20.71
N CYS A 444 -21.54 13.37 21.00
CA CYS A 444 -21.51 12.24 20.08
C CYS A 444 -22.62 11.26 20.44
N ALA A 445 -23.48 10.94 19.47
CA ALA A 445 -24.51 9.94 19.59
C ALA A 445 -24.16 8.70 18.78
N GLY A 446 -24.23 7.51 19.41
CA GLY A 446 -23.98 6.23 18.76
C GLY A 446 -22.50 5.84 18.72
N PHE A 447 -22.19 4.87 17.85
CA PHE A 447 -20.92 4.14 17.81
C PHE A 447 -19.80 4.82 17.01
N VAL A 448 -19.76 6.16 17.01
CA VAL A 448 -18.82 6.95 16.20
C VAL A 448 -17.38 6.47 16.33
N ALA A 449 -16.95 6.09 17.51
CA ALA A 449 -15.58 5.65 17.76
C ALA A 449 -15.23 4.32 17.09
N LYS A 450 -16.17 3.39 17.00
CA LYS A 450 -15.97 2.07 16.38
C LYS A 450 -16.20 2.10 14.87
N GLU A 451 -17.23 2.80 14.44
CA GLU A 451 -17.64 2.83 13.04
C GLU A 451 -16.82 3.81 12.21
N ASN A 452 -16.45 4.95 12.80
CA ASN A 452 -15.78 6.07 12.14
C ASN A 452 -14.44 6.40 12.81
N GLN A 453 -13.46 5.54 12.72
CA GLN A 453 -12.18 5.67 13.44
C GLN A 453 -11.45 7.01 13.15
N VAL A 454 -11.54 7.55 11.95
CA VAL A 454 -10.94 8.86 11.62
C VAL A 454 -11.64 9.98 12.39
N ILE A 455 -12.96 9.93 12.54
CA ILE A 455 -13.69 10.89 13.40
C ILE A 455 -13.26 10.75 14.86
N ARG A 456 -13.10 9.52 15.35
CA ARG A 456 -12.55 9.29 16.72
C ARG A 456 -11.22 10.02 16.93
N LEU A 457 -10.34 10.02 15.93
CA LEU A 457 -9.06 10.73 16.02
C LEU A 457 -9.26 12.25 16.10
N LYS A 458 -10.20 12.80 15.35
CA LYS A 458 -10.56 14.22 15.43
C LYS A 458 -11.14 14.58 16.79
N LEU A 459 -12.00 13.73 17.36
CA LEU A 459 -12.51 13.92 18.72
C LEU A 459 -11.39 13.92 19.77
N LYS A 460 -10.44 12.99 19.67
CA LYS A 460 -9.26 12.96 20.54
C LYS A 460 -8.44 14.25 20.42
N GLN A 461 -8.23 14.72 19.21
CA GLN A 461 -7.49 15.96 18.97
C GLN A 461 -8.24 17.18 19.47
N ALA A 462 -9.55 17.26 19.27
CA ALA A 462 -10.41 18.30 19.83
C ALA A 462 -10.34 18.32 21.36
N ALA A 463 -10.39 17.16 22.02
CA ALA A 463 -10.24 17.06 23.46
C ALA A 463 -8.87 17.53 23.96
N LYS A 464 -7.79 17.24 23.23
CA LYS A 464 -6.45 17.80 23.50
C LYS A 464 -6.44 19.32 23.41
N ASN A 465 -7.25 19.90 22.50
CA ASN A 465 -7.40 21.35 22.35
C ASN A 465 -8.31 21.96 23.44
N GLY A 466 -8.90 21.15 24.31
CA GLY A 466 -9.74 21.58 25.41
C GLY A 466 -11.23 21.31 25.27
N ALA A 467 -11.67 20.70 24.17
CA ALA A 467 -13.07 20.34 23.97
C ALA A 467 -13.55 19.30 25.00
N LYS A 468 -14.76 19.48 25.48
CA LYS A 468 -15.44 18.50 26.35
C LYS A 468 -16.26 17.54 25.48
N VAL A 469 -15.74 16.34 25.28
CA VAL A 469 -16.40 15.29 24.46
C VAL A 469 -17.34 14.48 25.35
N VAL A 470 -18.63 14.51 25.04
CA VAL A 470 -19.68 13.73 25.71
C VAL A 470 -20.18 12.64 24.78
N LEU A 471 -20.12 11.38 25.21
CA LEU A 471 -20.66 10.25 24.45
C LEU A 471 -22.05 9.87 25.00
N VAL A 472 -22.96 9.57 24.09
CA VAL A 472 -24.30 9.06 24.42
C VAL A 472 -24.49 7.72 23.71
N ASN A 473 -24.39 6.62 24.44
CA ASN A 473 -24.40 5.27 23.92
C ASN A 473 -25.51 4.41 24.58
N PRO A 474 -26.00 3.37 23.88
CA PRO A 474 -26.88 2.37 24.50
C PRO A 474 -26.19 1.59 25.62
N GLU A 475 -26.98 0.93 26.47
CA GLU A 475 -26.47 -0.02 27.48
C GLU A 475 -25.76 -1.21 26.79
N GLY A 476 -24.75 -1.75 27.46
CA GLY A 476 -23.98 -2.90 26.98
C GLY A 476 -22.98 -2.59 25.84
N TYR A 477 -22.85 -1.32 25.46
CA TYR A 477 -21.78 -0.92 24.56
C TYR A 477 -20.44 -0.93 25.29
N GLU A 478 -19.52 -1.80 24.88
CA GLU A 478 -18.16 -1.79 25.39
C GLU A 478 -17.52 -0.44 25.07
N GLN A 479 -17.28 0.32 26.11
CA GLN A 479 -16.54 1.55 25.99
C GLN A 479 -15.10 1.18 25.71
N ASP A 480 -14.64 1.38 24.49
CA ASP A 480 -13.21 1.55 24.27
C ASP A 480 -12.74 2.56 25.31
N HIS A 481 -11.68 2.24 26.04
CA HIS A 481 -11.08 3.10 27.05
C HIS A 481 -10.56 4.40 26.43
N MET A 482 -11.49 5.26 26.02
CA MET A 482 -11.16 6.53 25.41
C MET A 482 -10.85 7.55 26.50
N SER A 483 -9.60 7.60 26.92
CA SER A 483 -9.12 8.50 27.98
C SER A 483 -9.41 10.00 27.74
N PHE A 484 -9.82 10.35 26.51
CA PHE A 484 -10.14 11.73 26.13
C PHE A 484 -11.62 12.10 26.30
N VAL A 485 -12.48 11.16 26.69
CA VAL A 485 -13.91 11.41 26.87
C VAL A 485 -14.13 12.10 28.20
N TYR A 486 -14.80 13.25 28.18
CA TYR A 486 -15.14 14.01 29.37
C TYR A 486 -16.25 13.33 30.18
N LYS A 487 -17.32 12.87 29.50
CA LYS A 487 -18.45 12.21 30.13
C LYS A 487 -19.09 11.20 29.18
N THR A 488 -19.45 10.04 29.69
CA THR A 488 -20.30 9.09 29.00
C THR A 488 -21.67 9.05 29.62
N VAL A 489 -22.71 9.09 28.81
CA VAL A 489 -24.11 8.88 29.19
C VAL A 489 -24.57 7.59 28.53
N THR A 490 -25.03 6.64 29.35
CA THR A 490 -25.56 5.37 28.88
C THR A 490 -27.09 5.42 28.93
N THR A 491 -27.71 5.25 27.75
CA THR A 491 -29.17 5.25 27.63
C THR A 491 -29.66 4.51 26.41
N ASP A 492 -30.68 3.68 26.58
CA ASP A 492 -31.37 3.01 25.45
C ASP A 492 -32.39 3.94 24.77
N ASN A 493 -32.69 5.08 25.37
CA ASN A 493 -33.57 6.09 24.79
C ASN A 493 -32.81 7.39 24.45
N SER A 494 -31.93 7.34 23.48
CA SER A 494 -31.16 8.50 23.04
C SER A 494 -32.03 9.69 22.63
N LEU A 495 -33.15 9.45 21.93
CA LEU A 495 -34.08 10.51 21.53
C LEU A 495 -34.72 11.22 22.77
N GLY A 496 -35.15 10.44 23.77
CA GLY A 496 -35.67 10.97 25.00
C GLY A 496 -34.62 11.79 25.75
N PHE A 497 -33.38 11.31 25.78
CA PHE A 497 -32.27 12.04 26.40
C PHE A 497 -31.99 13.36 25.68
N PHE A 498 -31.92 13.39 24.35
CA PHE A 498 -31.71 14.63 23.61
C PHE A 498 -32.87 15.62 23.77
N LYS A 499 -34.12 15.14 23.83
CA LYS A 499 -35.26 16.00 24.15
C LYS A 499 -35.16 16.59 25.56
N ALA A 500 -34.65 15.83 26.55
CA ALA A 500 -34.42 16.30 27.88
C ALA A 500 -33.33 17.38 27.95
N VAL A 501 -32.20 17.19 27.21
CA VAL A 501 -31.15 18.21 27.09
C VAL A 501 -31.71 19.49 26.45
N ALA A 502 -32.45 19.34 25.34
CA ALA A 502 -33.09 20.48 24.67
C ALA A 502 -34.07 21.23 25.57
N LYS A 503 -34.91 20.51 26.34
CA LYS A 503 -35.82 21.14 27.32
C LYS A 503 -35.05 21.91 28.38
N ALA A 504 -33.98 21.34 28.93
CA ALA A 504 -33.15 22.01 29.91
C ALA A 504 -32.52 23.30 29.35
N LEU A 505 -32.06 23.31 28.10
CA LEU A 505 -31.56 24.51 27.41
C LEU A 505 -32.65 25.58 27.23
N VAL A 506 -33.88 25.17 26.88
CA VAL A 506 -35.04 26.06 26.79
C VAL A 506 -35.38 26.66 28.14
N GLU A 507 -35.36 25.87 29.22
CA GLU A 507 -35.60 26.33 30.59
C GLU A 507 -34.51 27.33 31.07
N MET A 508 -33.28 27.21 30.54
CA MET A 508 -32.20 28.19 30.76
C MET A 508 -32.34 29.44 29.87
N GLY A 509 -33.39 29.55 29.07
CA GLY A 509 -33.65 30.68 28.18
C GLY A 509 -32.83 30.73 26.92
N LYS A 510 -32.14 29.63 26.56
CA LYS A 510 -31.32 29.56 25.34
C LYS A 510 -32.22 29.37 24.10
N GLY A 511 -31.92 30.10 23.04
CA GLY A 511 -32.62 30.03 21.74
C GLY A 511 -33.94 30.82 21.70
N ALA A 512 -34.31 31.58 22.71
CA ALA A 512 -35.55 32.34 22.75
C ALA A 512 -35.66 33.42 21.64
N ASP A 513 -34.54 33.79 21.05
CA ASP A 513 -34.41 34.75 19.94
C ASP A 513 -34.57 34.09 18.55
N LYS A 514 -34.72 32.79 18.49
CA LYS A 514 -34.74 32.05 17.23
C LYS A 514 -36.17 31.87 16.69
N GLU A 515 -36.29 31.92 15.37
CA GLU A 515 -37.53 31.64 14.66
C GLU A 515 -37.99 30.19 14.97
N GLY A 516 -39.28 29.99 15.24
CA GLY A 516 -39.83 28.67 15.56
C GLY A 516 -39.61 28.23 17.01
N PHE A 517 -39.04 29.06 17.91
CA PHE A 517 -38.76 28.68 19.29
C PHE A 517 -39.99 28.16 20.06
N ASP A 518 -41.15 28.78 19.90
CA ASP A 518 -42.36 28.36 20.64
C ASP A 518 -42.83 26.96 20.18
N ALA A 519 -42.76 26.67 18.90
CA ALA A 519 -43.07 25.33 18.37
C ALA A 519 -42.06 24.28 18.84
N PHE A 520 -40.78 24.63 18.88
CA PHE A 520 -39.72 23.75 19.38
C PHE A 520 -39.90 23.50 20.88
N LYS A 521 -40.14 24.54 21.68
CA LYS A 521 -40.45 24.44 23.12
C LYS A 521 -41.61 23.50 23.38
N ALA A 522 -42.71 23.65 22.65
CA ALA A 522 -43.86 22.77 22.76
C ALA A 522 -43.51 21.30 22.43
N SER A 523 -42.62 21.06 21.47
CA SER A 523 -42.20 19.70 21.05
C SER A 523 -41.36 18.96 22.10
N VAL A 524 -40.70 19.67 23.01
CA VAL A 524 -39.86 19.12 24.09
C VAL A 524 -40.50 19.22 25.47
N ASP A 525 -41.64 19.87 25.62
CA ASP A 525 -42.28 20.14 26.89
C ASP A 525 -42.61 18.87 27.69
N GLY A 526 -43.00 17.79 26.99
CA GLY A 526 -43.25 16.49 27.61
C GLY A 526 -42.00 15.70 28.04
N ALA A 527 -40.80 16.17 27.76
CA ALA A 527 -39.59 15.46 28.13
C ALA A 527 -39.31 15.57 29.66
N THR A 528 -38.84 14.48 30.26
CA THR A 528 -38.39 14.47 31.68
C THR A 528 -36.91 14.78 31.73
N VAL A 529 -36.55 15.89 32.37
CA VAL A 529 -35.15 16.31 32.51
C VAL A 529 -34.51 15.52 33.66
N CYS A 530 -33.50 14.69 33.33
CA CYS A 530 -32.66 14.00 34.31
C CYS A 530 -31.41 14.83 34.64
N GLU A 531 -30.72 14.49 35.71
CA GLU A 531 -29.50 15.20 36.14
C GLU A 531 -28.40 15.19 35.09
N GLU A 532 -28.23 14.07 34.37
CA GLU A 532 -27.25 13.95 33.26
C GLU A 532 -27.60 14.89 32.10
N ALA A 533 -28.88 14.97 31.72
CA ALA A 533 -29.35 15.86 30.67
C ALA A 533 -29.15 17.32 31.04
N LYS A 534 -29.42 17.67 32.30
CA LYS A 534 -29.19 19.02 32.85
C LYS A 534 -27.69 19.37 32.82
N ALA A 535 -26.83 18.46 33.26
CA ALA A 535 -25.39 18.68 33.25
C ALA A 535 -24.83 18.88 31.83
N VAL A 536 -25.35 18.14 30.84
CA VAL A 536 -24.97 18.32 29.44
C VAL A 536 -25.47 19.65 28.89
N ALA A 537 -26.71 20.03 29.23
CA ALA A 537 -27.26 21.33 28.84
C ALA A 537 -26.45 22.51 29.43
N GLU A 538 -26.01 22.41 30.68
CA GLU A 538 -25.13 23.40 31.31
C GLU A 538 -23.78 23.54 30.61
N LEU A 539 -23.19 22.42 30.11
CA LEU A 539 -21.96 22.47 29.30
C LEU A 539 -22.19 23.29 28.04
N TYR A 540 -23.27 23.02 27.29
CA TYR A 540 -23.62 23.75 26.06
C TYR A 540 -24.01 25.22 26.34
N ALA A 541 -24.67 25.48 27.45
CA ALA A 541 -25.09 26.84 27.80
C ALA A 541 -23.91 27.77 28.12
N ASN A 542 -22.76 27.19 28.51
CA ASN A 542 -21.55 27.91 28.90
C ASN A 542 -20.44 27.86 27.83
N ALA A 543 -20.65 27.18 26.71
CA ALA A 543 -19.72 27.06 25.57
C ALA A 543 -19.82 28.24 24.60
#